data_5157cd4bb668354778d83ec3ca931ff1
#
_entry.id   5157cd4bb668354778d83ec3ca931ff1
#
_cell.length_a   1.000
_cell.length_b   1.000
_cell.length_c   1.000
_cell.angle_alpha   90.00
_cell.angle_beta   90.00
_cell.angle_gamma   90.00
#
_symmetry.space_group_name_H-M   'P 1'
#
loop_
_entity.id
_entity.type
_entity.pdbx_description
1 polymer ?
#
loop_
_entity_poly.entity_id
_entity_poly.type
_entity_poly.pdbx_seq_one_letter_code
_entity_poly.pdbx_strand_id
1 'polypeptide(L)'
;MAVAMKERLNHFTLYTRGYSETVELIAQLSPTLEKDASWYFIPNPQGTLLRVEPQSAKALTKKLKQMEGLKWLEEKPFEPKKDEHLYARFVGEDLAPIFHAVSILAIKYPPKVMEVIFERMCHIFMFQIGIMDWKREAEVLGKLALRRAELYGRHGFTTTEWHD
;
A
#
# COMPACT_ATOMS: atom_id res chain seq x y z
N MET A 1 -3.20 16.61 24.34
CA MET A 1 -4.51 16.41 23.68
C MET A 1 -4.28 15.45 22.50
N ALA A 2 -4.74 14.21 22.60
CA ALA A 2 -4.70 13.29 21.46
C ALA A 2 -5.85 13.63 20.55
N VAL A 3 -5.58 14.26 19.42
CA VAL A 3 -6.56 14.41 18.34
C VAL A 3 -6.82 13.00 17.84
N ALA A 4 -8.02 12.49 18.05
CA ALA A 4 -8.45 11.23 17.45
C ALA A 4 -8.42 11.41 15.93
N MET A 5 -7.41 10.81 15.29
CA MET A 5 -7.35 10.73 13.84
C MET A 5 -8.54 9.91 13.36
N LYS A 6 -9.56 10.58 12.85
CA LYS A 6 -10.59 9.94 12.06
C LYS A 6 -9.96 9.57 10.73
N GLU A 7 -9.68 8.30 10.50
CA GLU A 7 -9.35 7.86 9.15
C GLU A 7 -10.50 8.25 8.22
N ARG A 8 -10.17 9.10 7.26
CA ARG A 8 -11.14 9.66 6.30
C ARG A 8 -11.28 8.82 5.04
N LEU A 9 -10.47 7.77 4.90
CA LEU A 9 -10.43 6.97 3.68
C LEU A 9 -11.44 5.81 3.72
N ASN A 10 -12.14 5.60 2.63
CA ASN A 10 -12.93 4.40 2.40
C ASN A 10 -12.02 3.27 1.95
N HIS A 11 -12.36 2.05 2.37
CA HIS A 11 -11.59 0.85 2.12
C HIS A 11 -12.35 -0.07 1.15
N PHE A 12 -11.67 -0.52 0.10
CA PHE A 12 -12.16 -1.51 -0.84
C PHE A 12 -11.18 -2.68 -0.89
N THR A 13 -11.70 -3.90 -0.82
CA THR A 13 -10.92 -5.10 -1.09
C THR A 13 -11.26 -5.60 -2.49
N LEU A 14 -10.25 -5.69 -3.36
CA LEU A 14 -10.37 -6.13 -4.75
C LEU A 14 -9.71 -7.49 -4.87
N TYR A 15 -10.43 -8.48 -5.40
CA TYR A 15 -9.92 -9.86 -5.53
C TYR A 15 -9.41 -10.07 -6.95
N THR A 16 -8.08 -10.15 -7.07
CA THR A 16 -7.34 -10.37 -8.31
C THR A 16 -6.54 -11.67 -8.23
N ARG A 17 -6.14 -12.23 -9.36
CA ARG A 17 -5.39 -13.50 -9.40
C ARG A 17 -3.90 -13.34 -9.14
N GLY A 18 -3.36 -12.14 -9.35
CA GLY A 18 -1.94 -11.88 -9.17
C GLY A 18 -1.61 -10.39 -9.23
N TYR A 19 -0.31 -10.08 -9.11
CA TYR A 19 0.17 -8.70 -9.07
C TYR A 19 -0.09 -7.95 -10.37
N SER A 20 0.19 -8.57 -11.53
CA SER A 20 -0.02 -7.94 -12.85
C SER A 20 -1.48 -7.56 -13.06
N GLU A 21 -2.42 -8.46 -12.77
CA GLU A 21 -3.86 -8.17 -12.84
C GLU A 21 -4.27 -7.06 -11.87
N THR A 22 -3.67 -7.04 -10.67
CA THR A 22 -3.88 -5.95 -9.70
C THR A 22 -3.47 -4.61 -10.28
N VAL A 23 -2.26 -4.51 -10.82
CA VAL A 23 -1.72 -3.26 -11.38
C VAL A 23 -2.55 -2.78 -12.56
N GLU A 24 -2.94 -3.68 -13.47
CA GLU A 24 -3.81 -3.37 -14.60
C GLU A 24 -5.19 -2.87 -14.15
N LEU A 25 -5.78 -3.53 -13.15
CA LEU A 25 -7.05 -3.11 -12.58
C LEU A 25 -6.95 -1.72 -11.94
N ILE A 26 -5.93 -1.48 -11.13
CA ILE A 26 -5.73 -0.17 -10.50
C ILE A 26 -5.46 0.91 -11.55
N ALA A 27 -4.70 0.61 -12.60
CA ALA A 27 -4.49 1.53 -13.73
C ALA A 27 -5.81 1.91 -14.44
N GLN A 28 -6.74 0.94 -14.60
CA GLN A 28 -8.07 1.21 -15.16
C GLN A 28 -8.97 2.03 -14.22
N LEU A 29 -8.78 1.93 -12.92
CA LEU A 29 -9.54 2.66 -11.91
C LEU A 29 -8.97 4.05 -11.63
N SER A 30 -7.66 4.25 -11.84
CA SER A 30 -6.96 5.49 -11.50
C SER A 30 -7.59 6.76 -12.07
N PRO A 31 -8.13 6.82 -13.30
CA PRO A 31 -8.81 8.01 -13.80
C PRO A 31 -10.06 8.40 -12.98
N THR A 32 -10.70 7.42 -12.32
CA THR A 32 -11.83 7.69 -11.40
C THR A 32 -11.37 8.33 -10.09
N LEU A 33 -10.09 8.16 -9.75
CA LEU A 33 -9.45 8.58 -8.51
C LEU A 33 -8.55 9.81 -8.67
N GLU A 34 -8.43 10.36 -9.89
CA GLU A 34 -7.52 11.50 -10.19
C GLU A 34 -7.76 12.75 -9.35
N LYS A 35 -8.98 12.90 -8.82
CA LYS A 35 -9.34 14.03 -7.95
C LYS A 35 -8.89 13.86 -6.50
N ASP A 36 -8.49 12.66 -6.13
CA ASP A 36 -8.04 12.34 -4.78
C ASP A 36 -6.53 12.47 -4.67
N ALA A 37 -6.07 13.29 -3.75
CA ALA A 37 -4.63 13.46 -3.49
C ALA A 37 -4.03 12.31 -2.66
N SER A 38 -4.86 11.39 -2.14
CA SER A 38 -4.45 10.45 -1.10
C SER A 38 -4.86 9.00 -1.33
N TRP A 39 -5.36 8.63 -2.52
CA TRP A 39 -5.66 7.23 -2.79
C TRP A 39 -4.39 6.40 -2.91
N TYR A 40 -4.44 5.16 -2.45
CA TYR A 40 -3.34 4.20 -2.62
C TYR A 40 -3.82 2.76 -2.54
N PHE A 41 -3.01 1.83 -3.04
CA PHE A 41 -3.30 0.42 -2.93
C PHE A 41 -2.17 -0.36 -2.28
N ILE A 42 -2.55 -1.45 -1.62
CA ILE A 42 -1.63 -2.41 -1.01
C ILE A 42 -1.93 -3.77 -1.62
N PRO A 43 -1.07 -4.30 -2.49
CA PRO A 43 -1.23 -5.64 -3.04
C PRO A 43 -1.19 -6.68 -1.93
N ASN A 44 -2.13 -7.63 -1.95
CA ASN A 44 -2.19 -8.72 -0.99
C ASN A 44 -2.77 -9.96 -1.70
N PRO A 45 -2.18 -11.16 -1.56
CA PRO A 45 -2.70 -12.40 -2.14
C PRO A 45 -4.14 -12.73 -1.75
N GLN A 46 -4.59 -12.28 -0.59
CA GLN A 46 -5.95 -12.47 -0.08
C GLN A 46 -6.95 -11.42 -0.58
N GLY A 47 -6.50 -10.44 -1.34
CA GLY A 47 -7.29 -9.34 -1.86
C GLY A 47 -6.56 -7.99 -1.72
N THR A 48 -6.39 -7.31 -2.83
CA THR A 48 -5.75 -5.99 -2.87
C THR A 48 -6.58 -4.96 -2.14
N LEU A 49 -5.97 -4.27 -1.20
CA LEU A 49 -6.60 -3.19 -0.46
C LEU A 49 -6.45 -1.89 -1.24
N LEU A 50 -7.57 -1.26 -1.62
CA LEU A 50 -7.60 0.06 -2.24
C LEU A 50 -8.26 1.05 -1.28
N ARG A 51 -7.53 2.09 -0.91
CA ARG A 51 -8.00 3.17 -0.05
C ARG A 51 -8.22 4.43 -0.86
N VAL A 52 -9.39 5.04 -0.70
CA VAL A 52 -9.79 6.23 -1.45
C VAL A 52 -10.48 7.25 -0.56
N GLU A 53 -10.43 8.51 -0.93
CA GLU A 53 -11.17 9.55 -0.24
C GLU A 53 -12.70 9.37 -0.39
N PRO A 54 -13.51 9.77 0.60
CA PRO A 54 -14.97 9.55 0.60
C PRO A 54 -15.67 10.13 -0.64
N GLN A 55 -15.15 11.20 -1.18
CA GLN A 55 -15.69 11.86 -2.38
C GLN A 55 -15.62 10.99 -3.63
N SER A 56 -14.57 10.17 -3.76
CA SER A 56 -14.39 9.25 -4.90
C SER A 56 -15.04 7.89 -4.69
N ALA A 57 -15.37 7.52 -3.46
CA ALA A 57 -15.94 6.22 -3.13
C ALA A 57 -17.20 5.88 -3.93
N LYS A 58 -18.11 6.84 -4.12
CA LYS A 58 -19.34 6.64 -4.92
C LYS A 58 -19.05 6.41 -6.39
N ALA A 59 -18.12 7.17 -6.97
CA ALA A 59 -17.72 7.02 -8.36
C ALA A 59 -17.01 5.68 -8.57
N LEU A 60 -16.12 5.30 -7.65
CA LEU A 60 -15.45 4.03 -7.64
C LEU A 60 -16.45 2.86 -7.55
N THR A 61 -17.38 2.89 -6.60
CA THR A 61 -18.42 1.87 -6.45
C THR A 61 -19.24 1.70 -7.74
N LYS A 62 -19.61 2.81 -8.40
CA LYS A 62 -20.31 2.77 -9.68
C LYS A 62 -19.45 2.10 -10.76
N LYS A 63 -18.16 2.41 -10.83
CA LYS A 63 -17.22 1.82 -11.79
C LYS A 63 -17.02 0.32 -11.53
N LEU A 64 -16.82 -0.08 -10.30
CA LEU A 64 -16.64 -1.49 -9.90
C LEU A 64 -17.86 -2.34 -10.25
N LYS A 65 -19.08 -1.82 -10.07
CA LYS A 65 -20.32 -2.50 -10.46
C LYS A 65 -20.45 -2.75 -11.98
N GLN A 66 -19.74 -2.00 -12.80
CA GLN A 66 -19.72 -2.16 -14.27
C GLN A 66 -18.65 -3.16 -14.73
N MET A 67 -17.77 -3.60 -13.84
CA MET A 67 -16.69 -4.54 -14.17
C MET A 67 -17.17 -5.98 -13.95
N GLU A 68 -17.62 -6.62 -15.02
CA GLU A 68 -18.10 -7.99 -14.97
C GLU A 68 -17.01 -8.95 -14.48
N GLY A 69 -17.39 -9.88 -13.60
CA GLY A 69 -16.50 -10.91 -13.07
C GLY A 69 -15.55 -10.45 -11.94
N LEU A 70 -15.42 -9.16 -11.68
CA LEU A 70 -14.60 -8.67 -10.57
C LEU A 70 -15.33 -8.88 -9.24
N LYS A 71 -14.71 -9.58 -8.32
CA LYS A 71 -15.16 -9.66 -6.92
C LYS A 71 -14.52 -8.53 -6.13
N TRP A 72 -15.34 -7.84 -5.35
CA TRP A 72 -14.87 -6.76 -4.47
C TRP A 72 -15.79 -6.59 -3.25
N LEU A 73 -15.25 -5.97 -2.21
CA LEU A 73 -15.94 -5.64 -0.97
C LEU A 73 -15.64 -4.18 -0.60
N GLU A 74 -16.66 -3.43 -0.19
CA GLU A 74 -16.50 -2.11 0.42
C GLU A 74 -16.70 -2.23 1.93
N GLU A 75 -15.69 -1.85 2.71
CA GLU A 75 -15.76 -1.78 4.16
C GLU A 75 -15.87 -0.32 4.59
N LYS A 76 -16.86 -0.02 5.42
CA LYS A 76 -17.13 1.33 5.95
C LYS A 76 -17.31 1.28 7.46
N PRO A 77 -16.76 2.29 8.16
CA PRO A 77 -15.46 2.93 7.94
C PRO A 77 -14.35 1.94 8.27
N PHE A 78 -13.16 2.14 7.72
CA PHE A 78 -12.00 1.38 8.13
C PHE A 78 -11.68 1.72 9.60
N GLU A 79 -11.77 0.74 10.48
CA GLU A 79 -11.21 0.82 11.82
C GLU A 79 -9.84 0.13 11.81
N PRO A 80 -8.74 0.89 11.96
CA PRO A 80 -7.40 0.29 11.98
C PRO A 80 -7.33 -0.74 13.10
N LYS A 81 -6.86 -1.95 12.79
CA LYS A 81 -6.57 -2.96 13.81
C LYS A 81 -5.54 -2.38 14.80
N LYS A 82 -5.55 -2.86 16.05
CA LYS A 82 -4.66 -2.38 17.12
C LYS A 82 -3.20 -2.22 16.70
N ASP A 83 -2.72 -3.07 15.80
CA ASP A 83 -1.34 -3.06 15.30
C ASP A 83 -1.10 -1.97 14.25
N GLU A 84 -2.12 -1.57 13.49
CA GLU A 84 -2.04 -0.45 12.55
C GLU A 84 -2.06 0.90 13.27
N HIS A 85 -2.59 0.96 14.51
CA HIS A 85 -2.46 2.15 15.36
C HIS A 85 -1.00 2.50 15.69
N LEU A 86 -0.09 1.54 15.69
CA LEU A 86 1.34 1.81 15.81
C LEU A 86 1.86 2.59 14.61
N TYR A 87 1.45 2.21 13.39
CA TYR A 87 1.78 2.96 12.18
C TYR A 87 1.13 4.35 12.18
N ALA A 88 -0.15 4.44 12.45
CA ALA A 88 -0.87 5.71 12.55
C ALA A 88 -0.32 6.64 13.65
N ARG A 89 0.23 6.07 14.72
CA ARG A 89 0.79 6.82 15.87
C ARG A 89 2.14 7.44 15.57
N PHE A 90 2.96 6.78 14.72
CA PHE A 90 4.30 7.25 14.40
C PHE A 90 4.41 7.90 13.03
N VAL A 91 3.45 7.70 12.15
CA VAL A 91 3.59 8.06 10.74
C VAL A 91 2.43 8.92 10.23
N GLY A 92 1.35 9.02 10.99
CA GLY A 92 0.28 9.97 10.80
C GLY A 92 -0.34 10.02 9.41
N GLU A 93 -1.16 11.04 9.19
CA GLU A 93 -1.79 11.39 7.89
C GLU A 93 -0.72 11.69 6.81
N ASP A 94 0.53 11.94 7.21
CA ASP A 94 1.63 12.33 6.33
C ASP A 94 2.13 11.19 5.42
N LEU A 95 1.81 9.92 5.72
CA LEU A 95 2.19 8.79 4.86
C LEU A 95 1.26 8.54 3.69
N ALA A 96 0.01 8.94 3.76
CA ALA A 96 -0.93 8.75 2.65
C ALA A 96 -0.39 9.34 1.32
N PRO A 97 0.23 10.54 1.29
CA PRO A 97 0.89 11.06 0.09
C PRO A 97 2.05 10.21 -0.40
N ILE A 98 2.83 9.61 0.51
CA ILE A 98 3.94 8.72 0.14
C ILE A 98 3.39 7.45 -0.51
N PHE A 99 2.40 6.80 0.12
CA PHE A 99 1.75 5.63 -0.46
C PHE A 99 1.07 5.92 -1.78
N HIS A 100 0.46 7.11 -1.93
CA HIS A 100 -0.09 7.57 -3.20
C HIS A 100 1.01 7.66 -4.28
N ALA A 101 2.11 8.33 -4.00
CA ALA A 101 3.23 8.44 -4.94
C ALA A 101 3.78 7.07 -5.35
N VAL A 102 3.94 6.15 -4.40
CA VAL A 102 4.38 4.77 -4.67
C VAL A 102 3.35 4.04 -5.53
N SER A 103 2.06 4.22 -5.28
CA SER A 103 1.00 3.61 -6.10
C SER A 103 1.01 4.11 -7.54
N ILE A 104 1.21 5.41 -7.75
CA ILE A 104 1.37 5.98 -9.11
C ILE A 104 2.59 5.40 -9.81
N LEU A 105 3.71 5.27 -9.11
CA LEU A 105 4.92 4.65 -9.68
C LEU A 105 4.67 3.18 -10.04
N ALA A 106 3.97 2.42 -9.19
CA ALA A 106 3.70 1.02 -9.40
C ALA A 106 2.82 0.75 -10.64
N ILE A 107 1.85 1.62 -10.95
CA ILE A 107 1.05 1.50 -12.17
C ILE A 107 1.77 2.00 -13.42
N LYS A 108 2.83 2.78 -13.27
CA LYS A 108 3.58 3.40 -14.38
C LYS A 108 4.77 2.56 -14.81
N TYR A 109 5.39 1.83 -13.91
CA TYR A 109 6.64 1.13 -14.14
C TYR A 109 6.52 -0.37 -13.86
N PRO A 110 7.18 -1.23 -14.63
CA PRO A 110 7.19 -2.68 -14.39
C PRO A 110 7.93 -3.03 -13.08
N PRO A 111 7.66 -4.21 -12.47
CA PRO A 111 8.22 -4.60 -11.18
C PRO A 111 9.74 -4.46 -11.07
N LYS A 112 10.50 -4.88 -12.09
CA LYS A 112 11.97 -4.75 -12.10
C LYS A 112 12.46 -3.31 -11.96
N VAL A 113 11.75 -2.34 -12.56
CA VAL A 113 12.07 -0.92 -12.42
C VAL A 113 11.69 -0.43 -11.03
N MET A 114 10.58 -0.93 -10.47
CA MET A 114 10.17 -0.61 -9.10
C MET A 114 11.17 -1.09 -8.06
N GLU A 115 11.80 -2.24 -8.26
CA GLU A 115 12.89 -2.73 -7.38
C GLU A 115 14.05 -1.72 -7.32
N VAL A 116 14.48 -1.23 -8.47
CA VAL A 116 15.57 -0.21 -8.54
C VAL A 116 15.14 1.10 -7.89
N ILE A 117 13.90 1.55 -8.14
CA ILE A 117 13.37 2.76 -7.52
C ILE A 117 13.35 2.59 -6.00
N PHE A 118 12.87 1.45 -5.50
CA PHE A 118 12.80 1.15 -4.08
C PHE A 118 14.18 1.13 -3.43
N GLU A 119 15.15 0.45 -4.05
CA GLU A 119 16.54 0.45 -3.58
C GLU A 119 17.08 1.88 -3.42
N ARG A 120 16.89 2.72 -4.45
CA ARG A 120 17.33 4.12 -4.41
C ARG A 120 16.61 4.94 -3.35
N MET A 121 15.33 4.74 -3.17
CA MET A 121 14.56 5.42 -2.12
C MET A 121 15.05 5.02 -0.73
N CYS A 122 15.30 3.73 -0.49
CA CYS A 122 15.86 3.25 0.77
C CYS A 122 17.24 3.89 1.03
N HIS A 123 18.10 3.93 0.04
CA HIS A 123 19.41 4.53 0.14
C HIS A 123 19.35 6.03 0.49
N ILE A 124 18.52 6.79 -0.24
CA ILE A 124 18.31 8.22 0.04
C ILE A 124 17.78 8.42 1.46
N PHE A 125 16.81 7.61 1.87
CA PHE A 125 16.25 7.66 3.22
C PHE A 125 17.31 7.41 4.30
N MET A 126 18.17 6.41 4.10
CA MET A 126 19.27 6.12 5.03
C MET A 126 20.23 7.29 5.18
N PHE A 127 20.56 7.97 4.08
CA PHE A 127 21.37 9.19 4.11
C PHE A 127 20.69 10.30 4.93
N GLN A 128 19.39 10.51 4.73
CA GLN A 128 18.62 11.54 5.44
C GLN A 128 18.57 11.32 6.96
N ILE A 129 18.62 10.08 7.40
CA ILE A 129 18.68 9.74 8.85
C ILE A 129 20.11 9.60 9.39
N GLY A 130 21.12 10.00 8.59
CA GLY A 130 22.52 10.05 9.01
C GLY A 130 23.30 8.75 8.84
N ILE A 131 22.78 7.76 8.14
CA ILE A 131 23.47 6.52 7.83
C ILE A 131 24.16 6.67 6.48
N MET A 132 25.44 7.08 6.47
CA MET A 132 26.21 7.40 5.25
C MET A 132 27.19 6.30 4.83
N ASP A 133 27.16 5.17 5.50
CA ASP A 133 28.07 4.04 5.28
C ASP A 133 27.28 2.81 4.79
N TRP A 134 27.67 2.27 3.64
CA TRP A 134 27.08 1.10 3.00
C TRP A 134 26.99 -0.14 3.93
N LYS A 135 28.02 -0.34 4.75
CA LYS A 135 28.03 -1.45 5.69
C LYS A 135 26.94 -1.27 6.75
N ARG A 136 26.79 -0.06 7.26
CA ARG A 136 25.78 0.29 8.25
C ARG A 136 24.37 0.20 7.63
N GLU A 137 24.20 0.67 6.41
CA GLU A 137 22.95 0.53 5.66
C GLU A 137 22.54 -0.94 5.53
N ALA A 138 23.46 -1.80 5.06
CA ALA A 138 23.21 -3.23 4.93
C ALA A 138 22.85 -3.90 6.28
N GLU A 139 23.51 -3.51 7.37
CA GLU A 139 23.16 -4.00 8.72
C GLU A 139 21.74 -3.62 9.14
N VAL A 140 21.33 -2.37 8.90
CA VAL A 140 19.98 -1.87 9.26
C VAL A 140 18.92 -2.58 8.43
N LEU A 141 19.10 -2.64 7.12
CA LEU A 141 18.15 -3.31 6.22
C LEU A 141 18.04 -4.81 6.53
N GLY A 142 19.16 -5.47 6.79
CA GLY A 142 19.18 -6.88 7.20
C GLY A 142 18.41 -7.12 8.49
N LYS A 143 18.59 -6.29 9.52
CA LYS A 143 17.84 -6.38 10.78
C LYS A 143 16.34 -6.15 10.58
N LEU A 144 15.97 -5.19 9.74
CA LEU A 144 14.55 -4.93 9.42
C LEU A 144 13.92 -6.12 8.68
N ALA A 145 14.64 -6.71 7.72
CA ALA A 145 14.17 -7.88 6.99
C ALA A 145 13.95 -9.09 7.91
N LEU A 146 14.91 -9.37 8.80
CA LEU A 146 14.80 -10.45 9.78
C LEU A 146 13.62 -10.23 10.73
N ARG A 147 13.49 -9.02 11.27
CA ARG A 147 12.36 -8.68 12.16
C ARG A 147 11.01 -8.83 11.46
N ARG A 148 10.93 -8.45 10.20
CA ARG A 148 9.72 -8.60 9.39
C ARG A 148 9.40 -10.08 9.16
N ALA A 149 10.38 -10.91 8.82
CA ALA A 149 10.21 -12.35 8.66
C ALA A 149 9.72 -13.02 9.96
N GLU A 150 10.27 -12.63 11.12
CA GLU A 150 9.79 -13.11 12.41
C GLU A 150 8.34 -12.73 12.71
N LEU A 151 7.95 -11.49 12.42
CA LEU A 151 6.58 -11.02 12.60
C LEU A 151 5.61 -11.78 11.70
N TYR A 152 5.93 -11.97 10.42
CA TYR A 152 5.11 -12.76 9.50
C TYR A 152 5.01 -14.22 9.94
N GLY A 153 6.10 -14.84 10.38
CA GLY A 153 6.08 -16.21 10.90
C GLY A 153 5.19 -16.37 12.14
N ARG A 154 5.19 -15.41 13.07
CA ARG A 154 4.33 -15.42 14.26
C ARG A 154 2.85 -15.28 13.96
N HIS A 155 2.49 -14.60 12.90
CA HIS A 155 1.10 -14.39 12.48
C HIS A 155 0.59 -15.44 11.49
N GLY A 156 1.37 -16.48 11.21
CA GLY A 156 0.97 -17.57 10.30
C GLY A 156 0.81 -17.12 8.84
N PHE A 157 1.37 -15.99 8.48
CA PHE A 157 1.45 -15.60 7.08
C PHE A 157 2.45 -16.53 6.38
N THR A 158 1.94 -17.57 5.74
CA THR A 158 2.70 -18.29 4.73
C THR A 158 3.00 -17.30 3.61
N THR A 159 4.25 -17.31 3.15
CA THR A 159 4.63 -16.65 1.89
C THR A 159 3.85 -17.34 0.77
N THR A 160 2.66 -16.85 0.51
CA THR A 160 1.97 -17.20 -0.73
C THR A 160 2.72 -16.42 -1.81
N GLU A 161 3.59 -17.11 -2.52
CA GLU A 161 4.25 -16.54 -3.68
C GLU A 161 3.15 -16.13 -4.66
N TRP A 162 3.18 -14.88 -5.08
CA TRP A 162 2.41 -14.43 -6.20
C TRP A 162 3.09 -15.03 -7.43
N HIS A 163 2.50 -16.06 -7.98
CA HIS A 163 2.91 -16.57 -9.27
C HIS A 163 2.21 -15.73 -10.32
N ASP A 164 2.98 -14.98 -11.09
CA ASP A 164 2.55 -14.36 -12.33
C ASP A 164 2.41 -15.42 -13.45
#